data_59e52dcad17baca41852f6a872c21c8a
#
_entry.id   59e52dcad17baca41852f6a872c21c8a
#
_cell.length_a   1.000
_cell.length_b   1.000
_cell.length_c   1.000
_cell.angle_alpha   90.00
_cell.angle_beta   90.00
_cell.angle_gamma   90.00
#
_symmetry.space_group_name_H-M   'P 1'
#
loop_
_entity.id
_entity.type
_entity.pdbx_description
1 polymer ?
#
loop_
_entity_poly.entity_id
_entity_poly.type
_entity_poly.pdbx_seq_one_letter_code
_entity_poly.pdbx_strand_id
1 'polypeptide(L)'
;MEYSDAMHRLVSGQDGRVYLDTSPRVCIKGAEERDGLGYGLLADEDVFPFFELRSAAVDMRGASQKSYDNAELRKRIAAQLDTCMAAGVRHVVLSAFGCGAFQNPSPIVAETYKQEVRKRKEHFDVVAFAIFHAGYGPDNFGVFREIFEGA
;
A
#
# COMPACT_ATOMS: atom_id res chain seq x y z
N MET A 1 -15.10 -16.18 -5.87
CA MET A 1 -15.01 -15.32 -7.07
C MET A 1 -13.65 -15.61 -7.69
N GLU A 2 -13.65 -16.33 -8.79
CA GLU A 2 -12.41 -16.56 -9.54
C GLU A 2 -11.97 -15.22 -10.15
N TYR A 3 -10.79 -14.76 -9.79
CA TYR A 3 -10.17 -13.64 -10.47
C TYR A 3 -9.84 -14.08 -11.89
N SER A 4 -10.39 -13.38 -12.89
CA SER A 4 -9.98 -13.61 -14.26
C SER A 4 -8.50 -13.28 -14.46
N ASP A 5 -7.83 -13.90 -15.43
CA ASP A 5 -6.43 -13.61 -15.75
C ASP A 5 -6.21 -12.12 -16.02
N ALA A 6 -7.21 -11.44 -16.61
CA ALA A 6 -7.17 -10.00 -16.83
C ALA A 6 -7.11 -9.21 -15.52
N MET A 7 -7.84 -9.63 -14.48
CA MET A 7 -7.78 -8.98 -13.17
C MET A 7 -6.44 -9.23 -12.48
N HIS A 8 -5.89 -10.45 -12.58
CA HIS A 8 -4.54 -10.75 -12.06
C HIS A 8 -3.47 -9.86 -12.69
N ARG A 9 -3.50 -9.70 -14.00
CA ARG A 9 -2.57 -8.81 -14.72
C ARG A 9 -2.72 -7.36 -14.25
N LEU A 10 -3.95 -6.89 -14.08
CA LEU A 10 -4.25 -5.53 -13.67
C LEU A 10 -3.74 -5.25 -12.25
N VAL A 11 -4.13 -6.06 -11.24
CA VAL A 11 -3.72 -5.82 -9.85
C VAL A 11 -2.21 -6.03 -9.60
N SER A 12 -1.53 -6.80 -10.44
CA SER A 12 -0.08 -6.97 -10.39
C SER A 12 0.70 -5.90 -11.17
N GLY A 13 0.03 -4.98 -11.84
CA GLY A 13 0.66 -3.87 -12.55
C GLY A 13 1.44 -4.29 -13.80
N GLN A 14 1.08 -5.43 -14.43
CA GLN A 14 1.81 -5.96 -15.59
C GLN A 14 1.85 -4.98 -16.77
N ASP A 15 0.78 -4.20 -16.95
CA ASP A 15 0.65 -3.22 -18.02
C ASP A 15 0.96 -1.78 -17.56
N GLY A 16 1.69 -1.62 -16.44
CA GLY A 16 2.12 -0.33 -15.88
C GLY A 16 1.00 0.43 -15.14
N ARG A 17 -0.13 -0.21 -14.90
CA ARG A 17 -1.26 0.33 -14.13
C ARG A 17 -1.84 -0.75 -13.23
N VAL A 18 -2.47 -0.31 -12.13
CA VAL A 18 -3.26 -1.17 -11.25
C VAL A 18 -4.73 -0.72 -11.25
N TYR A 19 -5.60 -1.49 -10.60
CA TYR A 19 -7.01 -1.17 -10.55
C TYR A 19 -7.28 -0.02 -9.57
N LEU A 20 -7.93 1.04 -10.05
CA LEU A 20 -8.46 2.12 -9.23
C LEU A 20 -9.98 2.12 -9.34
N ASP A 21 -10.67 1.87 -8.22
CA ASP A 21 -12.11 2.01 -8.11
C ASP A 21 -12.45 3.44 -7.68
N THR A 22 -13.02 4.20 -8.59
CA THR A 22 -13.45 5.58 -8.35
C THR A 22 -14.91 5.68 -7.91
N SER A 23 -15.58 4.55 -7.69
CA SER A 23 -16.88 4.54 -7.00
C SER A 23 -16.65 4.99 -5.56
N PRO A 24 -17.29 6.08 -5.10
CA PRO A 24 -17.05 6.61 -3.77
C PRO A 24 -17.36 5.57 -2.69
N ARG A 25 -16.38 5.33 -1.82
CA ARG A 25 -16.52 4.58 -0.58
C ARG A 25 -16.41 5.54 0.58
N VAL A 26 -16.98 5.19 1.72
CA VAL A 26 -16.87 6.00 2.93
C VAL A 26 -16.32 5.17 4.08
N CYS A 27 -15.47 5.79 4.88
CA CYS A 27 -15.03 5.24 6.16
C CYS A 27 -16.04 5.66 7.22
N ILE A 28 -16.69 4.70 7.86
CA ILE A 28 -17.70 4.92 8.90
C ILE A 28 -17.29 4.40 10.28
N LYS A 29 -16.17 3.67 10.36
CA LYS A 29 -15.64 3.11 11.60
C LYS A 29 -14.31 3.79 11.96
N GLY A 30 -14.18 4.14 13.23
CA GLY A 30 -12.98 4.71 13.82
C GLY A 30 -11.97 3.65 14.25
N ALA A 31 -11.18 4.00 15.26
CA ALA A 31 -10.19 3.10 15.84
C ALA A 31 -10.83 1.89 16.51
N GLU A 32 -10.05 0.80 16.60
CA GLU A 32 -10.45 -0.39 17.35
C GLU A 32 -10.57 -0.07 18.83
N GLU A 33 -11.68 -0.44 19.43
CA GLU A 33 -11.90 -0.39 20.87
C GLU A 33 -11.39 -1.68 21.50
N ARG A 34 -10.22 -1.63 22.11
CA ARG A 34 -9.55 -2.82 22.68
C ARG A 34 -10.32 -3.50 23.80
N ASP A 35 -11.07 -2.73 24.60
CA ASP A 35 -11.86 -3.22 25.75
C ASP A 35 -13.33 -3.50 25.39
N GLY A 36 -13.77 -3.10 24.21
CA GLY A 36 -15.08 -3.37 23.65
C GLY A 36 -14.96 -4.10 22.31
N LEU A 37 -15.67 -5.14 22.10
CA LEU A 37 -15.60 -5.99 20.92
C LEU A 37 -15.93 -5.22 19.62
N GLY A 38 -14.97 -4.55 19.01
CA GLY A 38 -15.13 -3.99 17.68
C GLY A 38 -14.57 -2.59 17.45
N TYR A 39 -15.19 -1.86 16.54
CA TYR A 39 -14.81 -0.51 16.14
C TYR A 39 -15.97 0.44 16.42
N GLY A 40 -15.70 1.56 17.07
CA GLY A 40 -16.67 2.63 17.24
C GLY A 40 -17.08 3.23 15.89
N LEU A 41 -18.32 3.70 15.78
CA LEU A 41 -18.73 4.48 14.62
C LEU A 41 -18.12 5.87 14.68
N LEU A 42 -17.71 6.41 13.54
CA LEU A 42 -17.33 7.80 13.41
C LEU A 42 -18.57 8.70 13.59
N ALA A 43 -18.36 9.88 14.15
CA ALA A 43 -19.37 10.94 14.08
C ALA A 43 -19.59 11.36 12.61
N ASP A 44 -20.78 11.85 12.28
CA ASP A 44 -21.13 12.17 10.89
C ASP A 44 -20.14 13.15 10.23
N GLU A 45 -19.62 14.11 11.01
CA GLU A 45 -18.62 15.08 10.57
C GLU A 45 -17.24 14.47 10.27
N ASP A 46 -16.95 13.31 10.84
CA ASP A 46 -15.67 12.59 10.66
C ASP A 46 -15.72 11.53 9.55
N VAL A 47 -16.91 11.27 9.00
CA VAL A 47 -17.09 10.36 7.86
C VAL A 47 -16.50 11.00 6.60
N PHE A 48 -15.60 10.29 5.92
CA PHE A 48 -14.95 10.81 4.71
C PHE A 48 -15.02 9.83 3.54
N PRO A 49 -15.12 10.34 2.30
CA PRO A 49 -15.07 9.50 1.10
C PRO A 49 -13.63 9.23 0.68
N PHE A 50 -13.42 8.09 0.03
CA PHE A 50 -12.15 7.74 -0.59
C PHE A 50 -12.35 6.84 -1.81
N PHE A 51 -11.32 6.77 -2.67
CA PHE A 51 -11.22 5.80 -3.76
C PHE A 51 -10.36 4.62 -3.32
N GLU A 52 -10.60 3.46 -3.88
CA GLU A 52 -9.87 2.24 -3.54
C GLU A 52 -8.88 1.86 -4.63
N LEU A 53 -7.58 1.86 -4.27
CA LEU A 53 -6.51 1.36 -5.12
C LEU A 53 -6.25 -0.11 -4.78
N ARG A 54 -6.40 -1.01 -5.78
CA ARG A 54 -6.16 -2.45 -5.60
C ARG A 54 -4.88 -2.86 -6.31
N SER A 55 -3.94 -3.38 -5.52
CA SER A 55 -2.66 -3.86 -6.01
C SER A 55 -2.23 -5.11 -5.24
N ALA A 56 -1.65 -6.07 -5.94
CA ALA A 56 -1.15 -7.31 -5.36
C ALA A 56 0.37 -7.31 -5.29
N ALA A 57 0.93 -7.62 -4.13
CA ALA A 57 2.34 -7.90 -3.95
C ALA A 57 2.71 -9.31 -4.43
N VAL A 58 3.99 -9.55 -4.64
CA VAL A 58 4.50 -10.90 -4.88
C VAL A 58 4.36 -11.73 -3.60
N ASP A 59 3.87 -12.96 -3.73
CA ASP A 59 3.82 -13.90 -2.61
C ASP A 59 5.18 -14.56 -2.43
N MET A 60 5.89 -14.21 -1.35
CA MET A 60 7.23 -14.72 -1.02
C MET A 60 7.20 -15.86 0.00
N ARG A 61 6.02 -16.37 0.37
CA ARG A 61 5.93 -17.47 1.33
C ARG A 61 6.64 -18.72 0.78
N GLY A 62 7.58 -19.25 1.57
CA GLY A 62 8.36 -20.41 1.18
C GLY A 62 9.44 -20.17 0.11
N ALA A 63 9.60 -18.93 -0.39
CA ALA A 63 10.65 -18.57 -1.32
C ALA A 63 11.93 -18.14 -0.60
N SER A 64 13.08 -18.34 -1.27
CA SER A 64 14.35 -17.79 -0.77
C SER A 64 14.43 -16.29 -1.04
N GLN A 65 14.80 -15.50 -0.02
CA GLN A 65 15.03 -14.07 -0.19
C GLN A 65 16.18 -13.73 -1.15
N LYS A 66 17.08 -14.69 -1.39
CA LYS A 66 18.16 -14.53 -2.38
C LYS A 66 17.67 -14.45 -3.82
N SER A 67 16.44 -14.90 -4.08
CA SER A 67 15.80 -14.84 -5.40
C SER A 67 14.76 -13.71 -5.50
N TYR A 68 14.80 -12.73 -4.58
CA TYR A 68 13.84 -11.63 -4.58
C TYR A 68 14.02 -10.73 -5.81
N ASP A 69 12.94 -10.57 -6.58
CA ASP A 69 12.95 -9.77 -7.80
C ASP A 69 12.64 -8.30 -7.50
N ASN A 70 13.69 -7.51 -7.31
CA ASN A 70 13.57 -6.08 -7.07
C ASN A 70 12.99 -5.32 -8.27
N ALA A 71 13.16 -5.81 -9.49
CA ALA A 71 12.62 -5.18 -10.69
C ALA A 71 11.10 -5.36 -10.75
N GLU A 72 10.60 -6.54 -10.41
CA GLU A 72 9.16 -6.81 -10.31
C GLU A 72 8.51 -6.00 -9.20
N LEU A 73 9.14 -5.90 -8.02
CA LEU A 73 8.66 -5.03 -6.93
C LEU A 73 8.55 -3.58 -7.40
N ARG A 74 9.60 -3.05 -8.01
CA ARG A 74 9.66 -1.68 -8.51
C ARG A 74 8.57 -1.40 -9.54
N LYS A 75 8.35 -2.32 -10.45
CA LYS A 75 7.31 -2.26 -11.46
C LYS A 75 5.92 -2.14 -10.83
N ARG A 76 5.62 -2.96 -9.82
CA ARG A 76 4.32 -2.94 -9.12
C ARG A 76 4.10 -1.65 -8.34
N ILE A 77 5.13 -1.17 -7.63
CA ILE A 77 5.07 0.10 -6.89
C ILE A 77 4.92 1.28 -7.85
N ALA A 78 5.68 1.32 -8.93
CA ALA A 78 5.54 2.35 -9.96
C ALA A 78 4.13 2.37 -10.54
N ALA A 79 3.55 1.21 -10.85
CA ALA A 79 2.20 1.09 -11.38
C ALA A 79 1.13 1.65 -10.43
N GLN A 80 1.28 1.48 -9.10
CA GLN A 80 0.39 2.09 -8.11
C GLN A 80 0.42 3.63 -8.22
N LEU A 81 1.61 4.21 -8.17
CA LEU A 81 1.79 5.65 -8.20
C LEU A 81 1.38 6.25 -9.55
N ASP A 82 1.73 5.61 -10.66
CA ASP A 82 1.35 6.05 -12.00
C ASP A 82 -0.16 5.97 -12.25
N THR A 83 -0.85 5.02 -11.60
CA THR A 83 -2.32 4.95 -11.63
C THR A 83 -2.93 6.15 -10.91
N CYS A 84 -2.42 6.50 -9.72
CA CYS A 84 -2.85 7.69 -8.99
C CYS A 84 -2.60 8.96 -9.80
N MET A 85 -1.43 9.10 -10.43
CA MET A 85 -1.09 10.24 -11.25
C MET A 85 -2.03 10.40 -12.46
N ALA A 86 -2.30 9.29 -13.17
CA ALA A 86 -3.21 9.30 -14.33
C ALA A 86 -4.64 9.70 -13.96
N ALA A 87 -5.08 9.41 -12.73
CA ALA A 87 -6.39 9.78 -12.21
C ALA A 87 -6.41 11.19 -11.54
N GLY A 88 -5.30 11.91 -11.52
CA GLY A 88 -5.20 13.21 -10.85
C GLY A 88 -5.26 13.15 -9.32
N VAL A 89 -5.04 11.98 -8.74
CA VAL A 89 -5.03 11.78 -7.28
C VAL A 89 -3.73 12.33 -6.70
N ARG A 90 -3.83 13.26 -5.77
CA ARG A 90 -2.69 13.96 -5.15
C ARG A 90 -2.42 13.52 -3.71
N HIS A 91 -3.38 12.89 -3.06
CA HIS A 91 -3.28 12.36 -1.70
C HIS A 91 -3.48 10.86 -1.73
N VAL A 92 -2.53 10.09 -1.23
CA VAL A 92 -2.61 8.64 -1.21
C VAL A 92 -2.16 8.08 0.14
N VAL A 93 -2.91 7.08 0.62
CA VAL A 93 -2.54 6.29 1.79
C VAL A 93 -2.14 4.89 1.32
N LEU A 94 -0.93 4.51 1.63
CA LEU A 94 -0.31 3.23 1.26
C LEU A 94 -0.04 2.40 2.51
N SER A 95 0.40 1.17 2.32
CA SER A 95 0.77 0.26 3.39
C SER A 95 2.20 -0.28 3.20
N ALA A 96 2.68 -1.09 4.13
CA ALA A 96 3.89 -1.90 3.96
C ALA A 96 3.61 -3.03 2.96
N PHE A 97 3.61 -2.71 1.68
CA PHE A 97 3.14 -3.54 0.57
C PHE A 97 3.78 -4.93 0.54
N GLY A 98 2.98 -5.95 0.81
CA GLY A 98 3.41 -7.34 0.84
C GLY A 98 4.30 -7.75 2.03
N CYS A 99 4.60 -6.86 2.99
CA CYS A 99 5.51 -7.16 4.10
C CYS A 99 4.84 -7.96 5.24
N GLY A 100 3.53 -8.14 5.19
CA GLY A 100 2.80 -8.99 6.14
C GLY A 100 2.82 -10.45 5.73
N ALA A 101 1.65 -11.02 5.43
CA ALA A 101 1.47 -12.43 5.10
C ALA A 101 2.33 -12.91 3.92
N PHE A 102 2.61 -12.06 2.95
CA PHE A 102 3.42 -12.40 1.77
C PHE A 102 4.93 -12.32 1.99
N GLN A 103 5.38 -11.89 3.16
CA GLN A 103 6.78 -11.93 3.60
C GLN A 103 7.78 -11.21 2.69
N ASN A 104 7.36 -10.14 2.03
CA ASN A 104 8.30 -9.28 1.31
C ASN A 104 9.21 -8.56 2.32
N PRO A 105 10.51 -8.37 1.99
CA PRO A 105 11.46 -7.73 2.91
C PRO A 105 11.18 -6.23 3.05
N SER A 106 10.73 -5.79 4.21
CA SER A 106 10.31 -4.41 4.45
C SER A 106 11.38 -3.34 4.17
N PRO A 107 12.69 -3.56 4.41
CA PRO A 107 13.70 -2.58 4.04
C PRO A 107 13.76 -2.33 2.52
N ILE A 108 13.64 -3.39 1.72
CA ILE A 108 13.67 -3.29 0.26
C ILE A 108 12.38 -2.61 -0.25
N VAL A 109 11.24 -2.97 0.32
CA VAL A 109 9.95 -2.37 -0.06
C VAL A 109 9.92 -0.88 0.28
N ALA A 110 10.33 -0.49 1.50
CA ALA A 110 10.38 0.90 1.94
C ALA A 110 11.34 1.75 1.09
N GLU A 111 12.55 1.24 0.81
CA GLU A 111 13.51 1.95 -0.02
C GLU A 111 13.01 2.10 -1.47
N THR A 112 12.36 1.08 -2.01
CA THR A 112 11.76 1.16 -3.35
C THR A 112 10.66 2.21 -3.40
N TYR A 113 9.77 2.26 -2.40
CA TYR A 113 8.77 3.32 -2.30
C TYR A 113 9.40 4.70 -2.20
N LYS A 114 10.40 4.88 -1.35
CA LYS A 114 11.13 6.16 -1.20
C LYS A 114 11.67 6.66 -2.54
N GLN A 115 12.29 5.77 -3.32
CA GLN A 115 12.82 6.11 -4.64
C GLN A 115 11.72 6.44 -5.65
N GLU A 116 10.66 5.63 -5.72
CA GLU A 116 9.58 5.83 -6.69
C GLU A 116 8.71 7.06 -6.36
N VAL A 117 8.49 7.35 -5.08
CA VAL A 117 7.80 8.58 -4.64
C VAL A 117 8.65 9.82 -4.97
N ARG A 118 9.97 9.78 -4.73
CA ARG A 118 10.87 10.89 -5.07
C ARG A 118 10.85 11.25 -6.56
N LYS A 119 10.74 10.27 -7.45
CA LYS A 119 10.61 10.50 -8.89
C LYS A 119 9.32 11.26 -9.27
N ARG A 120 8.30 11.21 -8.42
CA ARG A 120 6.95 11.75 -8.64
C ARG A 120 6.57 12.85 -7.65
N LYS A 121 7.54 13.40 -6.93
CA LYS A 121 7.32 14.36 -5.83
C LYS A 121 6.52 15.59 -6.24
N GLU A 122 6.63 16.04 -7.48
CA GLU A 122 5.91 17.22 -7.97
C GLU A 122 4.41 16.98 -8.18
N HIS A 123 4.00 15.70 -8.23
CA HIS A 123 2.60 15.36 -8.42
C HIS A 123 1.85 15.23 -7.10
N PHE A 124 2.43 14.55 -6.11
CA PHE A 124 1.75 14.24 -4.84
C PHE A 124 1.92 15.36 -3.82
N ASP A 125 0.82 15.79 -3.22
CA ASP A 125 0.83 16.69 -2.06
C ASP A 125 1.05 15.90 -0.76
N VAL A 126 0.46 14.69 -0.66
CA VAL A 126 0.61 13.80 0.48
C VAL A 126 0.74 12.34 0.03
N VAL A 127 1.79 11.69 0.50
CA VAL A 127 1.93 10.23 0.48
C VAL A 127 2.11 9.76 1.92
N ALA A 128 1.11 9.10 2.46
CA ALA A 128 1.13 8.58 3.83
C ALA A 128 1.24 7.05 3.83
N PHE A 129 1.97 6.50 4.78
CA PHE A 129 2.05 5.06 5.00
C PHE A 129 1.33 4.70 6.30
N ALA A 130 0.18 4.03 6.18
CA ALA A 130 -0.57 3.52 7.32
C ALA A 130 -0.05 2.13 7.68
N ILE A 131 0.85 2.05 8.67
CA ILE A 131 1.49 0.81 9.10
C ILE A 131 1.29 0.67 10.61
N PHE A 132 0.63 -0.41 11.00
CA PHE A 132 0.40 -0.74 12.40
C PHE A 132 1.37 -1.85 12.83
N HIS A 133 2.00 -1.67 13.99
CA HIS A 133 2.77 -2.70 14.65
C HIS A 133 2.02 -3.22 15.88
N ALA A 134 1.62 -4.48 15.83
CA ALA A 134 0.81 -5.11 16.89
C ALA A 134 1.60 -5.46 18.17
N GLY A 135 2.91 -5.25 18.19
CA GLY A 135 3.79 -5.63 19.30
C GLY A 135 4.33 -7.06 19.20
N TYR A 136 4.04 -7.75 18.09
CA TYR A 136 4.59 -9.07 17.75
C TYR A 136 4.86 -9.14 16.24
N GLY A 137 5.73 -10.08 15.84
CA GLY A 137 6.15 -10.20 14.45
C GLY A 137 7.13 -9.11 14.02
N PRO A 138 7.44 -9.00 12.71
CA PRO A 138 8.35 -7.99 12.19
C PRO A 138 7.81 -6.57 12.39
N ASP A 139 8.67 -5.64 12.84
CA ASP A 139 8.33 -4.22 12.96
C ASP A 139 8.48 -3.50 11.61
N ASN A 140 7.48 -3.64 10.76
CA ASN A 140 7.47 -2.92 9.47
C ASN A 140 7.35 -1.40 9.65
N PHE A 141 6.68 -0.93 10.72
CA PHE A 141 6.55 0.49 11.00
C PHE A 141 7.91 1.13 11.30
N GLY A 142 8.70 0.53 12.20
CA GLY A 142 10.02 1.03 12.55
C GLY A 142 10.94 1.12 11.34
N VAL A 143 10.94 0.09 10.48
CA VAL A 143 11.74 0.07 9.25
C VAL A 143 11.34 1.19 8.27
N PHE A 144 10.04 1.36 8.01
CA PHE A 144 9.56 2.43 7.12
C PHE A 144 9.89 3.81 7.69
N ARG A 145 9.65 4.03 8.99
CA ARG A 145 9.98 5.28 9.66
C ARG A 145 11.46 5.62 9.52
N GLU A 146 12.36 4.70 9.83
CA GLU A 146 13.81 4.92 9.72
C GLU A 146 14.22 5.29 8.29
N ILE A 147 13.71 4.59 7.29
CA ILE A 147 14.04 4.84 5.89
C ILE A 147 13.51 6.19 5.40
N PHE A 148 12.30 6.59 5.79
CA PHE A 148 11.70 7.84 5.32
C PHE A 148 12.17 9.08 6.11
N GLU A 149 12.41 8.97 7.42
CA GLU A 149 12.90 10.04 8.28
C GLU A 149 14.44 10.15 8.25
N GLY A 150 15.14 9.05 8.07
CA GLY A 150 16.58 9.03 7.86
C GLY A 150 16.90 9.63 6.50
N ALA A 151 17.28 10.88 6.51
CA ALA A 151 17.60 11.63 5.30
C ALA A 151 18.91 11.13 4.64
#